data_51fe9c7073a8c0cf8d3a98ddf0ddd025
#
_entry.id   51fe9c7073a8c0cf8d3a98ddf0ddd025
#
_cell.length_a   1.000
_cell.length_b   1.000
_cell.length_c   1.000
_cell.angle_alpha   90.00
_cell.angle_beta   90.00
_cell.angle_gamma   90.00
#
_symmetry.space_group_name_H-M   'P 1'
#
loop_
_entity.id
_entity.type
_entity.pdbx_description
1 polymer ?
#
loop_
_entity_poly.entity_id
_entity_poly.type
_entity_poly.pdbx_seq_one_letter_code
_entity_poly.pdbx_strand_id
1 'polypeptide(L)'
;MKQKKPPKALVEKMANIAWREYPGHFGGALSKALAAPENVGSSRIDFRISRYAPAAYVQEHVHKVQEQVYYVLEGEGVLTLDEERHLMRPHDYVYVPPGIRHSFTNTGTNGLVFLVITTPA
;
A
#
# COMPACT_ATOMS: atom_id res chain seq x y z
N MET A 1 -24.66 -20.86 8.96
CA MET A 1 -23.81 -19.90 8.24
C MET A 1 -24.22 -18.49 8.60
N LYS A 2 -23.26 -17.70 9.07
CA LYS A 2 -23.54 -16.28 9.32
C LYS A 2 -23.55 -15.54 8.00
N GLN A 3 -24.65 -14.88 7.70
CA GLN A 3 -24.67 -13.93 6.58
C GLN A 3 -23.77 -12.75 6.91
N LYS A 4 -22.87 -12.41 6.00
CA LYS A 4 -22.12 -11.17 6.13
C LYS A 4 -23.07 -10.00 5.96
N LYS A 5 -23.02 -9.06 6.88
CA LYS A 5 -23.73 -7.79 6.72
C LYS A 5 -23.14 -7.07 5.50
N PRO A 6 -23.97 -6.44 4.66
CA PRO A 6 -23.44 -5.63 3.58
C PRO A 6 -22.57 -4.50 4.13
N PRO A 7 -21.51 -4.11 3.40
CA PRO A 7 -20.71 -2.95 3.78
C PRO A 7 -21.57 -1.70 3.90
N LYS A 8 -21.27 -0.86 4.88
CA LYS A 8 -21.92 0.44 5.07
C LYS A 8 -20.97 1.54 4.62
N ALA A 9 -21.54 2.62 4.12
CA ALA A 9 -20.74 3.81 3.87
C ALA A 9 -20.03 4.27 5.14
N LEU A 10 -18.78 4.66 5.02
CA LEU A 10 -17.94 5.08 6.12
C LEU A 10 -17.34 6.45 5.81
N VAL A 11 -17.47 7.37 6.76
CA VAL A 11 -16.68 8.61 6.79
C VAL A 11 -15.81 8.53 8.03
N GLU A 12 -14.50 8.52 7.88
CA GLU A 12 -13.58 8.34 9.00
C GLU A 12 -12.42 9.32 8.89
N LYS A 13 -11.88 9.70 10.03
CA LYS A 13 -10.66 10.48 10.11
C LYS A 13 -9.47 9.54 10.17
N MET A 14 -8.51 9.75 9.28
CA MET A 14 -7.31 8.93 9.23
C MET A 14 -6.56 8.88 10.56
N ALA A 15 -6.61 9.96 11.36
CA ALA A 15 -5.97 10.02 12.66
C ALA A 15 -6.49 8.98 13.66
N ASN A 16 -7.72 8.49 13.47
CA ASN A 16 -8.32 7.49 14.35
C ASN A 16 -7.85 6.06 14.03
N ILE A 17 -7.15 5.86 12.95
CA ILE A 17 -6.69 4.54 12.49
C ILE A 17 -5.25 4.35 12.91
N ALA A 18 -4.95 3.21 13.54
CA ALA A 18 -3.58 2.91 13.97
C ALA A 18 -2.68 2.51 12.79
N TRP A 19 -1.43 2.96 12.84
CA TRP A 19 -0.39 2.43 11.97
C TRP A 19 -0.06 1.00 12.39
N ARG A 20 0.12 0.12 11.42
CA ARG A 20 0.50 -1.28 11.66
C ARG A 20 1.60 -1.71 10.69
N GLU A 21 2.49 -2.58 11.17
CA GLU A 21 3.46 -3.26 10.32
C GLU A 21 2.84 -4.60 9.89
N TYR A 22 2.59 -4.73 8.59
CA TYR A 22 1.98 -5.94 8.02
C TYR A 22 3.06 -6.94 7.62
N PRO A 23 2.71 -8.24 7.44
CA PRO A 23 3.66 -9.25 6.99
C PRO A 23 4.37 -8.82 5.69
N GLY A 24 5.66 -9.12 5.58
CA GLY A 24 6.47 -8.76 4.42
C GLY A 24 6.93 -7.31 4.37
N HIS A 25 6.66 -6.53 5.43
CA HIS A 25 7.07 -5.14 5.57
C HIS A 25 8.07 -5.01 6.72
N PHE A 26 9.14 -4.26 6.53
CA PHE A 26 10.27 -4.23 7.45
C PHE A 26 10.83 -2.84 7.67
N GLY A 27 11.40 -2.64 8.85
CA GLY A 27 12.16 -1.43 9.16
C GLY A 27 11.32 -0.20 9.45
N GLY A 28 10.07 -0.36 9.82
CA GLY A 28 9.14 0.76 10.01
C GLY A 28 8.33 1.07 8.77
N ALA A 29 8.04 0.07 7.97
CA ALA A 29 7.12 0.16 6.83
C ALA A 29 5.70 -0.08 7.35
N LEU A 30 5.00 0.99 7.69
CA LEU A 30 3.70 0.95 8.34
C LEU A 30 2.58 1.33 7.38
N SER A 31 1.39 0.81 7.64
CA SER A 31 0.19 1.13 6.84
C SER A 31 -1.03 1.29 7.73
N LYS A 32 -2.00 2.05 7.21
CA LYS A 32 -3.35 2.15 7.77
C LYS A 32 -4.32 1.64 6.72
N ALA A 33 -5.19 0.70 7.09
CA ALA A 33 -6.29 0.28 6.24
C ALA A 33 -7.38 1.34 6.26
N LEU A 34 -7.61 2.01 5.13
CA LEU A 34 -8.62 3.05 5.00
C LEU A 34 -9.95 2.46 4.56
N ALA A 35 -9.95 1.62 3.54
CA ALA A 35 -11.11 0.89 3.07
C ALA A 35 -10.65 -0.48 2.56
N ALA A 36 -10.72 -1.48 3.40
CA ALA A 36 -10.21 -2.82 3.15
C ALA A 36 -11.17 -3.87 3.74
N PRO A 37 -11.02 -5.15 3.37
CA PRO A 37 -11.86 -6.22 3.94
C PRO A 37 -11.88 -6.22 5.46
N GLU A 38 -10.75 -5.93 6.09
CA GLU A 38 -10.59 -5.99 7.54
C GLU A 38 -11.34 -4.91 8.32
N ASN A 39 -11.64 -3.78 7.70
CA ASN A 39 -12.31 -2.68 8.41
C ASN A 39 -13.71 -2.35 7.89
N VAL A 40 -13.95 -2.44 6.59
CA VAL A 40 -15.25 -2.09 6.00
C VAL A 40 -15.92 -3.26 5.27
N GLY A 41 -15.26 -4.43 5.21
CA GLY A 41 -15.79 -5.59 4.51
C GLY A 41 -15.83 -5.44 2.99
N SER A 42 -14.98 -4.60 2.43
CA SER A 42 -14.90 -4.44 0.98
C SER A 42 -14.43 -5.74 0.32
N SER A 43 -14.96 -6.02 -0.86
CA SER A 43 -14.57 -7.21 -1.63
C SER A 43 -13.79 -6.88 -2.89
N ARG A 44 -13.91 -5.66 -3.40
CA ARG A 44 -13.31 -5.26 -4.67
C ARG A 44 -12.09 -4.37 -4.51
N ILE A 45 -12.07 -3.54 -3.49
CA ILE A 45 -10.96 -2.62 -3.26
C ILE A 45 -10.30 -2.87 -1.91
N ASP A 46 -9.01 -2.66 -1.88
CA ASP A 46 -8.20 -2.53 -0.68
C ASP A 46 -7.45 -1.22 -0.82
N PHE A 47 -7.79 -0.24 0.01
CA PHE A 47 -7.23 1.11 -0.07
C PHE A 47 -6.52 1.43 1.25
N ARG A 48 -5.21 1.71 1.15
CA ARG A 48 -4.36 1.97 2.30
C ARG A 48 -3.51 3.21 2.09
N ILE A 49 -3.10 3.82 3.19
CA ILE A 49 -1.99 4.77 3.21
C ILE A 49 -0.81 4.09 3.91
N SER A 50 0.36 4.24 3.33
CA SER A 50 1.61 3.67 3.87
C SER A 50 2.58 4.77 4.22
N ARG A 51 3.34 4.55 5.29
CA ARG A 51 4.41 5.44 5.73
C ARG A 51 5.63 4.58 6.04
N TYR A 52 6.68 4.78 5.28
CA TYR A 52 7.94 4.06 5.43
C TYR A 52 8.99 4.99 6.04
N ALA A 53 9.57 4.57 7.17
CA ALA A 53 10.76 5.21 7.72
C ALA A 53 11.94 5.08 6.74
N PRO A 54 12.98 5.93 6.85
CA PRO A 54 14.18 5.75 6.04
C PRO A 54 14.71 4.32 6.11
N ALA A 55 15.04 3.75 4.95
CA ALA A 55 15.46 2.36 4.74
C ALA A 55 14.37 1.29 4.93
N ALA A 56 13.17 1.66 5.35
CA ALA A 56 12.05 0.69 5.42
C ALA A 56 11.60 0.27 4.03
N TYR A 57 11.08 -0.94 3.94
CA TYR A 57 10.72 -1.51 2.65
C TYR A 57 9.64 -2.58 2.77
N VAL A 58 8.98 -2.85 1.66
CA VAL A 58 8.19 -4.06 1.46
C VAL A 58 9.03 -5.06 0.68
N GLN A 59 9.01 -6.31 1.11
CA GLN A 59 9.73 -7.39 0.45
C GLN A 59 9.21 -7.57 -0.98
N GLU A 60 10.10 -7.92 -1.91
CA GLU A 60 9.72 -8.25 -3.27
C GLU A 60 8.63 -9.33 -3.27
N HIS A 61 7.57 -9.08 -4.00
CA HIS A 61 6.42 -9.96 -4.09
C HIS A 61 5.74 -9.83 -5.45
N VAL A 62 4.89 -10.79 -5.73
CA VAL A 62 4.10 -10.84 -6.96
C VAL A 62 2.66 -11.21 -6.62
N HIS A 63 1.71 -10.57 -7.27
CA HIS A 63 0.30 -10.90 -7.18
C HIS A 63 -0.15 -11.62 -8.45
N LYS A 64 -0.83 -12.74 -8.30
CA LYS A 64 -1.29 -13.55 -9.45
C LYS A 64 -2.51 -12.94 -10.14
N VAL A 65 -3.39 -12.31 -9.37
CA VAL A 65 -4.69 -11.81 -9.85
C VAL A 65 -4.85 -10.32 -9.62
N GLN A 66 -4.32 -9.82 -8.51
CA GLN A 66 -4.51 -8.44 -8.11
C GLN A 66 -3.67 -7.49 -8.94
N GLU A 67 -4.25 -6.34 -9.21
CA GLU A 67 -3.51 -5.18 -9.73
C GLU A 67 -3.45 -4.09 -8.67
N GLN A 68 -2.45 -3.25 -8.73
CA GLN A 68 -2.21 -2.20 -7.74
C GLN A 68 -1.87 -0.86 -8.39
N VAL A 69 -2.22 0.20 -7.69
CA VAL A 69 -1.72 1.54 -7.97
C VAL A 69 -1.07 2.07 -6.70
N TYR A 70 0.15 2.60 -6.83
CA TYR A 70 0.83 3.35 -5.78
C TYR A 70 0.89 4.81 -6.22
N TYR A 71 0.56 5.71 -5.31
CA TYR A 71 0.64 7.16 -5.56
C TYR A 71 1.41 7.82 -4.42
N VAL A 72 2.55 8.42 -4.72
CA VAL A 72 3.43 9.03 -3.72
C VAL A 72 2.91 10.41 -3.31
N LEU A 73 2.82 10.64 -2.00
CA LEU A 73 2.40 11.92 -1.42
C LEU A 73 3.56 12.71 -0.87
N GLU A 74 4.50 12.06 -0.20
CA GLU A 74 5.64 12.70 0.48
C GLU A 74 6.86 11.81 0.40
N GLY A 75 8.04 12.43 0.41
CA GLY A 75 9.31 11.72 0.41
C GLY A 75 9.70 11.16 -0.94
N GLU A 76 10.68 10.29 -0.95
CA GLU A 76 11.10 9.60 -2.16
C GLU A 76 11.51 8.16 -1.85
N GLY A 77 11.41 7.31 -2.84
CA GLY A 77 11.80 5.91 -2.73
C GLY A 77 12.09 5.29 -4.07
N VAL A 78 12.68 4.11 -4.04
CA VAL A 78 12.93 3.32 -5.23
C VAL A 78 11.93 2.18 -5.32
N LEU A 79 11.16 2.20 -6.39
CA LEU A 79 10.25 1.12 -6.77
C LEU A 79 10.97 0.23 -7.77
N THR A 80 11.02 -1.06 -7.49
CA THR A 80 11.58 -2.05 -8.41
C THR A 80 10.45 -2.83 -9.04
N LEU A 81 10.38 -2.81 -10.37
CA LEU A 81 9.44 -3.58 -11.19
C LEU A 81 10.24 -4.62 -11.98
N ASP A 82 10.09 -5.90 -11.64
CA ASP A 82 10.97 -6.95 -12.12
C ASP A 82 12.45 -6.57 -11.84
N GLU A 83 13.23 -6.23 -12.86
CA GLU A 83 14.62 -5.83 -12.70
C GLU A 83 14.84 -4.31 -12.85
N GLU A 84 13.80 -3.55 -13.17
CA GLU A 84 13.90 -2.10 -13.39
C GLU A 84 13.66 -1.32 -12.11
N ARG A 85 14.55 -0.37 -11.84
CA ARG A 85 14.44 0.54 -10.70
C ARG A 85 13.91 1.90 -11.14
N HIS A 86 12.94 2.42 -10.39
CA HIS A 86 12.34 3.71 -10.65
C HIS A 86 12.37 4.56 -9.40
N LEU A 87 12.96 5.75 -9.49
CA LEU A 87 12.90 6.73 -8.41
C LEU A 87 11.51 7.37 -8.43
N MET A 88 10.81 7.25 -7.30
CA MET A 88 9.45 7.77 -7.12
C MET A 88 9.51 8.96 -6.19
N ARG A 89 8.90 10.06 -6.60
CA ARG A 89 8.81 11.33 -5.85
C ARG A 89 7.33 11.73 -5.70
N PRO A 90 7.02 12.77 -4.90
CA PRO A 90 5.63 13.20 -4.73
C PRO A 90 4.93 13.42 -6.07
N HIS A 91 3.70 12.89 -6.15
CA HIS A 91 2.83 12.87 -7.31
C HIS A 91 3.25 11.95 -8.45
N ASP A 92 4.33 11.18 -8.30
CA ASP A 92 4.58 10.04 -9.17
C ASP A 92 3.66 8.88 -8.76
N TYR A 93 3.23 8.11 -9.72
CA TYR A 93 2.42 6.94 -9.48
C TYR A 93 2.85 5.79 -10.40
N VAL A 94 2.47 4.60 -10.01
CA VAL A 94 2.73 3.38 -10.78
C VAL A 94 1.48 2.54 -10.84
N TYR A 95 1.24 1.94 -11.99
CA TYR A 95 0.27 0.86 -12.15
C TYR A 95 1.06 -0.45 -12.23
N VAL A 96 0.72 -1.40 -11.35
CA VAL A 96 1.36 -2.73 -11.30
C VAL A 96 0.31 -3.76 -11.70
N PRO A 97 0.39 -4.33 -12.92
CA PRO A 97 -0.51 -5.40 -13.33
C PRO A 97 -0.20 -6.72 -12.60
N PRO A 98 -1.11 -7.69 -12.65
CA PRO A 98 -0.80 -9.02 -12.12
C PRO A 98 0.45 -9.61 -12.77
N GLY A 99 1.20 -10.39 -12.01
CA GLY A 99 2.36 -11.12 -12.52
C GLY A 99 3.68 -10.36 -12.51
N ILE A 100 3.69 -9.09 -12.14
CA ILE A 100 4.92 -8.30 -12.07
C ILE A 100 5.47 -8.34 -10.65
N ARG A 101 6.71 -8.78 -10.49
CA ARG A 101 7.41 -8.71 -9.21
C ARG A 101 7.73 -7.27 -8.89
N HIS A 102 7.49 -6.87 -7.68
CA HIS A 102 7.72 -5.49 -7.27
C HIS A 102 8.09 -5.37 -5.80
N SER A 103 8.81 -4.32 -5.50
CA SER A 103 9.19 -3.92 -4.14
C SER A 103 9.32 -2.41 -4.09
N PHE A 104 9.22 -1.85 -2.90
CA PHE A 104 9.35 -0.41 -2.68
C PHE A 104 10.15 -0.16 -1.42
N THR A 105 11.16 0.71 -1.52
CA THR A 105 12.10 1.02 -0.44
C THR A 105 12.21 2.52 -0.29
N ASN A 106 12.12 3.01 0.96
CA ASN A 106 12.43 4.40 1.23
C ASN A 106 13.95 4.61 1.18
N THR A 107 14.42 5.30 0.16
CA THR A 107 15.83 5.61 -0.06
C THR A 107 16.19 7.05 0.33
N GLY A 108 15.21 7.81 0.80
CA GLY A 108 15.40 9.19 1.25
C GLY A 108 15.77 9.29 2.71
N THR A 109 15.84 10.53 3.19
CA THR A 109 16.17 10.86 4.60
C THR A 109 14.94 11.20 5.43
N ASN A 110 13.79 11.37 4.80
CA ASN A 110 12.51 11.65 5.44
C ASN A 110 11.53 10.50 5.21
N GLY A 111 10.39 10.54 5.89
CA GLY A 111 9.33 9.54 5.69
C GLY A 111 8.82 9.52 4.25
N LEU A 112 8.63 8.33 3.71
CA LEU A 112 7.99 8.11 2.43
C LEU A 112 6.52 7.78 2.70
N VAL A 113 5.61 8.60 2.17
CA VAL A 113 4.16 8.43 2.35
C VAL A 113 3.52 8.25 0.98
N PHE A 114 2.71 7.22 0.85
CA PHE A 114 2.04 6.91 -0.40
C PHE A 114 0.71 6.19 -0.19
N LEU A 115 -0.16 6.31 -1.17
CA LEU A 115 -1.43 5.59 -1.22
C LEU A 115 -1.25 4.30 -2.00
N VAL A 116 -1.93 3.25 -1.58
CA VAL A 116 -1.96 1.96 -2.27
C VAL A 116 -3.39 1.52 -2.48
N ILE A 117 -3.75 1.26 -3.72
CA ILE A 117 -5.03 0.68 -4.08
C ILE A 117 -4.77 -0.70 -4.67
N THR A 118 -5.43 -1.71 -4.15
CA THR A 118 -5.34 -3.09 -4.65
C THR A 118 -6.74 -3.57 -5.01
N THR A 119 -6.89 -4.16 -6.19
CA THR A 119 -8.16 -4.74 -6.64
C THR A 119 -7.91 -6.02 -7.43
N PRO A 120 -8.72 -7.09 -7.22
CA PRO A 120 -9.67 -7.26 -6.12
C PRO A 120 -8.98 -7.28 -4.76
N ALA A 121 -9.74 -6.99 -3.75
CA ALA A 121 -9.21 -6.95 -2.38
C ALA A 121 -8.82 -8.34 -1.87
#